data_f1f9fe948dec8f39d65da04d7b3c0b28
#
_entry.id   f1f9fe948dec8f39d65da04d7b3c0b28
#
_cell.length_a   1.000
_cell.length_b   1.000
_cell.length_c   1.000
_cell.angle_alpha   90.00
_cell.angle_beta   90.00
_cell.angle_gamma   90.00
#
_symmetry.space_group_name_H-M   'P 1'
#
loop_
_entity.id
_entity.type
_entity.pdbx_description
1 polymer ?
#
loop_
_entity_poly.entity_id
_entity_poly.type
_entity_poly.pdbx_seq_one_letter_code
_entity_poly.pdbx_strand_id
1 'polypeptide(L)'
;MWISISNRRKLHGMGRKLEQQVNFQLFADKAIAGQVLSREECQAVLHCPDQHILALLDAAYQVRYHFCGKSVHLHMLINAKSGLCPEDCHYCSQSRISTADIEKYPLVSQQKLLEGAKQAKASRSLRYCIAISTRGATDREVGYIASTVRKIKEEVDIAICCTVGIISEEKARHLYDAGVEQLNHNLNTSERYYPEICTTHTYQDRVNTLLAARRAGLKLCTGAIFGQGETEADIIDVSLALRELDPQSIPVNFLLAIPGTPLEGTNYLKPYDCLRILCLMRFLNPSQEIRVSAGREAHLRSLQPLALYPANSVFVSGYLTTPGQDYKETWQMIEDLGFELQEHAEKW
;
A
#
# COMPACT_ATOMS: atom_id res chain seq x y z
N MET A 1 8.41 -58.10 39.97
CA MET A 1 8.32 -58.77 38.67
C MET A 1 8.53 -57.68 37.61
N TRP A 2 9.76 -57.63 37.08
CA TRP A 2 10.21 -56.59 36.17
C TRP A 2 9.86 -56.98 34.75
N ILE A 3 9.05 -56.21 34.05
CA ILE A 3 8.81 -56.39 32.63
C ILE A 3 9.52 -55.26 31.84
N SER A 4 10.41 -55.73 31.03
CA SER A 4 11.37 -55.14 30.12
C SER A 4 10.90 -53.89 29.34
N ILE A 5 11.75 -52.85 29.44
CA ILE A 5 11.77 -51.63 28.62
C ILE A 5 12.57 -51.96 27.31
N SER A 6 11.98 -52.64 26.35
CA SER A 6 12.72 -52.88 25.08
C SER A 6 11.94 -52.70 23.78
N ASN A 7 10.75 -52.11 23.80
CA ASN A 7 9.92 -51.98 22.56
C ASN A 7 9.44 -50.55 22.23
N ARG A 8 10.09 -49.48 22.73
CA ARG A 8 9.78 -48.10 22.38
C ARG A 8 10.73 -47.47 21.37
N ARG A 9 11.70 -48.17 20.83
CA ARG A 9 12.69 -47.62 19.88
C ARG A 9 12.45 -47.87 18.38
N LYS A 10 11.35 -48.55 17.99
CA LYS A 10 11.08 -48.88 16.57
C LYS A 10 9.99 -48.07 15.86
N LEU A 11 9.35 -47.10 16.49
CA LEU A 11 8.29 -46.26 15.86
C LEU A 11 8.71 -44.78 15.63
N HIS A 12 9.96 -44.43 15.84
CA HIS A 12 10.46 -43.05 15.61
C HIS A 12 11.27 -42.89 14.32
N GLY A 13 11.25 -43.88 13.45
CA GLY A 13 12.13 -43.95 12.26
C GLY A 13 11.44 -43.71 10.90
N MET A 14 10.15 -43.42 10.84
CA MET A 14 9.46 -43.18 9.58
C MET A 14 8.67 -41.87 9.65
N GLY A 15 9.22 -40.80 9.09
CA GLY A 15 8.45 -39.58 8.85
C GLY A 15 9.10 -38.25 9.12
N ARG A 16 10.42 -38.14 9.27
CA ARG A 16 11.07 -36.85 9.00
C ARG A 16 11.50 -36.86 7.52
N LYS A 17 10.57 -36.58 6.59
CA LYS A 17 10.95 -35.82 5.41
C LYS A 17 11.58 -34.55 5.98
N LEU A 18 12.87 -34.36 5.72
CA LEU A 18 13.53 -33.07 5.91
C LEU A 18 12.67 -32.05 5.18
N GLU A 19 11.82 -31.29 5.91
CA GLU A 19 11.29 -30.03 5.42
C GLU A 19 12.54 -29.25 5.05
N GLN A 20 12.79 -29.09 3.75
CA GLN A 20 13.86 -28.22 3.30
C GLN A 20 13.52 -26.84 3.86
N GLN A 21 14.25 -26.46 4.90
CA GLN A 21 14.07 -25.17 5.55
C GLN A 21 14.34 -24.10 4.50
N VAL A 22 13.30 -23.38 4.06
CA VAL A 22 13.42 -22.31 3.09
C VAL A 22 14.43 -21.29 3.63
N ASN A 23 15.49 -21.05 2.89
CA ASN A 23 16.48 -20.06 3.26
C ASN A 23 16.08 -18.69 2.73
N PHE A 24 15.36 -17.89 3.53
CA PHE A 24 14.90 -16.56 3.17
C PHE A 24 16.06 -15.57 2.91
N GLN A 25 17.26 -15.84 3.45
CA GLN A 25 18.45 -15.04 3.14
C GLN A 25 18.79 -15.05 1.66
N LEU A 26 18.62 -16.18 0.96
CA LEU A 26 18.82 -16.23 -0.48
C LEU A 26 17.85 -15.31 -1.24
N PHE A 27 16.64 -15.11 -0.73
CA PHE A 27 15.68 -14.19 -1.34
C PHE A 27 16.08 -12.72 -1.12
N ALA A 28 16.61 -12.42 0.08
CA ALA A 28 17.17 -11.10 0.35
C ALA A 28 18.38 -10.80 -0.55
N ASP A 29 19.32 -11.74 -0.68
CA ASP A 29 20.51 -11.59 -1.50
C ASP A 29 20.12 -11.38 -2.99
N LYS A 30 19.17 -12.16 -3.51
CA LYS A 30 18.62 -11.97 -4.86
C LYS A 30 18.01 -10.57 -5.03
N ALA A 31 17.16 -10.14 -4.10
CA ALA A 31 16.49 -8.84 -4.15
C ALA A 31 17.51 -7.69 -4.14
N ILE A 32 18.53 -7.76 -3.27
CA ILE A 32 19.61 -6.76 -3.20
C ILE A 32 20.42 -6.74 -4.50
N ALA A 33 20.67 -7.92 -5.12
CA ALA A 33 21.33 -8.03 -6.41
C ALA A 33 20.44 -7.64 -7.61
N GLY A 34 19.20 -7.18 -7.40
CA GLY A 34 18.25 -6.79 -8.45
C GLY A 34 17.60 -7.98 -9.18
N GLN A 35 17.84 -9.21 -8.74
CA GLN A 35 17.25 -10.42 -9.32
C GLN A 35 15.79 -10.57 -8.88
N VAL A 36 14.94 -11.05 -9.78
CA VAL A 36 13.52 -11.31 -9.50
C VAL A 36 13.37 -12.70 -8.89
N LEU A 37 12.56 -12.83 -7.85
CA LEU A 37 12.17 -14.12 -7.31
C LEU A 37 11.31 -14.88 -8.33
N SER A 38 11.51 -16.20 -8.44
CA SER A 38 10.63 -17.07 -9.23
C SER A 38 9.23 -17.15 -8.58
N ARG A 39 8.24 -17.66 -9.33
CA ARG A 39 6.90 -17.86 -8.78
C ARG A 39 6.89 -18.83 -7.59
N GLU A 40 7.69 -19.88 -7.64
CA GLU A 40 7.84 -20.85 -6.55
C GLU A 40 8.49 -20.21 -5.31
N GLU A 41 9.44 -19.30 -5.50
CA GLU A 41 10.04 -18.52 -4.41
C GLU A 41 9.03 -17.53 -3.81
N CYS A 42 8.22 -16.88 -4.64
CA CYS A 42 7.11 -16.03 -4.17
C CYS A 42 6.09 -16.85 -3.35
N GLN A 43 5.72 -18.04 -3.80
CA GLN A 43 4.86 -18.95 -3.05
C GLN A 43 5.50 -19.37 -1.73
N ALA A 44 6.80 -19.66 -1.71
CA ALA A 44 7.52 -20.01 -0.48
C ALA A 44 7.50 -18.85 0.54
N VAL A 45 7.50 -17.58 0.09
CA VAL A 45 7.30 -16.41 0.97
C VAL A 45 5.88 -16.40 1.55
N LEU A 46 4.85 -16.56 0.71
CA LEU A 46 3.46 -16.55 1.12
C LEU A 46 3.09 -17.76 2.03
N HIS A 47 3.76 -18.90 1.84
CA HIS A 47 3.59 -20.12 2.65
C HIS A 47 4.59 -20.22 3.82
N CYS A 48 5.32 -19.17 4.13
CA CYS A 48 6.24 -19.19 5.28
C CYS A 48 5.51 -19.69 6.53
N PRO A 49 5.96 -20.79 7.17
CA PRO A 49 5.35 -21.27 8.42
C PRO A 49 5.40 -20.20 9.52
N ASP A 50 4.36 -20.13 10.35
CA ASP A 50 4.24 -19.12 11.42
C ASP A 50 5.48 -19.08 12.34
N GLN A 51 6.07 -20.23 12.62
CA GLN A 51 7.29 -20.37 13.42
C GLN A 51 8.53 -19.74 12.80
N HIS A 52 8.52 -19.46 11.49
CA HIS A 52 9.63 -18.87 10.74
C HIS A 52 9.38 -17.41 10.34
N ILE A 53 8.26 -16.81 10.80
CA ILE A 53 7.89 -15.45 10.40
C ILE A 53 8.96 -14.42 10.76
N LEU A 54 9.66 -14.59 11.87
CA LEU A 54 10.75 -13.68 12.27
C LEU A 54 11.96 -13.79 11.34
N ALA A 55 12.29 -14.98 10.86
CA ALA A 55 13.37 -15.16 9.89
C ALA A 55 13.01 -14.55 8.53
N LEU A 56 11.73 -14.63 8.11
CA LEU A 56 11.23 -13.96 6.90
C LEU A 56 11.30 -12.44 7.04
N LEU A 57 10.89 -11.89 8.19
CA LEU A 57 10.94 -10.46 8.48
C LEU A 57 12.38 -9.94 8.53
N ASP A 58 13.30 -10.69 9.13
CA ASP A 58 14.72 -10.33 9.16
C ASP A 58 15.30 -10.24 7.73
N ALA A 59 15.05 -11.24 6.90
CA ALA A 59 15.48 -11.22 5.50
C ALA A 59 14.89 -10.02 4.71
N ALA A 60 13.60 -9.73 4.89
CA ALA A 60 12.96 -8.57 4.27
C ALA A 60 13.52 -7.24 4.80
N TYR A 61 13.84 -7.19 6.10
CA TYR A 61 14.47 -6.02 6.72
C TYR A 61 15.87 -5.75 6.17
N GLN A 62 16.67 -6.77 5.90
CA GLN A 62 17.99 -6.60 5.29
C GLN A 62 17.88 -5.91 3.93
N VAL A 63 16.89 -6.31 3.09
CA VAL A 63 16.62 -5.63 1.81
C VAL A 63 16.20 -4.18 2.05
N ARG A 64 15.23 -3.94 2.95
CA ARG A 64 14.77 -2.60 3.29
C ARG A 64 15.92 -1.75 3.82
N TYR A 65 16.74 -2.27 4.72
CA TYR A 65 17.85 -1.54 5.31
C TYR A 65 18.92 -1.19 4.28
N HIS A 66 19.19 -2.07 3.33
CA HIS A 66 20.14 -1.82 2.25
C HIS A 66 19.75 -0.60 1.40
N PHE A 67 18.46 -0.45 1.06
CA PHE A 67 17.99 0.61 0.15
C PHE A 67 17.43 1.85 0.89
N CYS A 68 16.85 1.68 2.05
CA CYS A 68 16.09 2.73 2.77
C CYS A 68 16.68 3.06 4.16
N GLY A 69 17.70 2.32 4.62
CA GLY A 69 18.28 2.52 5.95
C GLY A 69 17.22 2.41 7.06
N LYS A 70 17.27 3.33 8.03
CA LYS A 70 16.30 3.46 9.11
C LYS A 70 15.13 4.39 8.80
N SER A 71 15.11 4.99 7.62
CA SER A 71 14.15 6.02 7.26
C SER A 71 12.72 5.49 7.15
N VAL A 72 11.75 6.21 7.72
CA VAL A 72 10.31 5.98 7.60
C VAL A 72 9.62 7.25 7.13
N HIS A 73 8.81 7.14 6.10
CA HIS A 73 8.04 8.24 5.53
C HIS A 73 6.61 8.24 6.06
N LEU A 74 6.16 9.39 6.55
CA LEU A 74 4.75 9.60 6.89
C LEU A 74 4.01 10.27 5.76
N HIS A 75 2.78 9.85 5.55
CA HIS A 75 1.88 10.45 4.58
C HIS A 75 0.56 10.76 5.25
N MET A 76 0.01 11.93 4.92
CA MET A 76 -1.33 12.31 5.34
C MET A 76 -2.19 12.57 4.11
N LEU A 77 -3.46 12.20 4.18
CA LEU A 77 -4.39 12.42 3.07
C LEU A 77 -5.62 13.21 3.49
N ILE A 78 -6.23 13.87 2.52
CA ILE A 78 -7.56 14.43 2.63
C ILE A 78 -8.50 13.81 1.59
N ASN A 79 -9.69 13.40 2.02
CA ASN A 79 -10.80 13.11 1.11
C ASN A 79 -11.43 14.44 0.69
N ALA A 80 -10.94 15.01 -0.42
CA ALA A 80 -11.33 16.37 -0.84
C ALA A 80 -12.69 16.44 -1.53
N LYS A 81 -13.24 15.30 -1.98
CA LYS A 81 -14.61 15.14 -2.49
C LYS A 81 -15.05 13.74 -2.13
N SER A 82 -16.19 13.60 -1.46
CA SER A 82 -16.66 12.35 -0.90
C SER A 82 -17.99 11.90 -1.47
N GLY A 83 -18.13 10.58 -1.64
CA GLY A 83 -19.31 9.98 -2.24
C GLY A 83 -19.43 10.38 -3.73
N LEU A 84 -20.55 10.24 -4.37
CA LEU A 84 -20.83 10.72 -5.73
C LEU A 84 -19.90 10.14 -6.83
N CYS A 85 -19.21 9.02 -6.60
CA CYS A 85 -18.42 8.34 -7.60
C CYS A 85 -19.34 7.50 -8.50
N PRO A 86 -19.27 7.61 -9.84
CA PRO A 86 -20.11 6.83 -10.75
C PRO A 86 -19.61 5.38 -10.95
N GLU A 87 -18.46 5.03 -10.38
CA GLU A 87 -17.86 3.71 -10.50
C GLU A 87 -18.50 2.68 -9.54
N ASP A 88 -18.36 1.39 -9.87
CA ASP A 88 -18.93 0.26 -9.11
C ASP A 88 -17.91 -0.56 -8.32
N CYS A 89 -16.75 0.00 -7.99
CA CYS A 89 -15.72 -0.72 -7.25
C CYS A 89 -16.26 -1.34 -5.97
N HIS A 90 -16.19 -2.67 -5.82
CA HIS A 90 -16.82 -3.45 -4.74
C HIS A 90 -16.24 -3.16 -3.35
N TYR A 91 -14.96 -2.80 -3.26
CA TYR A 91 -14.27 -2.46 -2.02
C TYR A 91 -14.52 -1.03 -1.53
N CYS A 92 -15.15 -0.18 -2.37
CA CYS A 92 -15.17 1.26 -2.13
C CYS A 92 -16.49 1.74 -1.56
N SER A 93 -16.47 2.29 -0.33
CA SER A 93 -17.65 2.91 0.29
C SER A 93 -18.21 4.11 -0.48
N GLN A 94 -17.40 4.73 -1.36
CA GLN A 94 -17.79 5.88 -2.17
C GLN A 94 -18.34 5.49 -3.55
N SER A 95 -18.42 4.19 -3.89
CA SER A 95 -18.91 3.72 -5.17
C SER A 95 -20.44 3.90 -5.30
N ARG A 96 -20.95 3.94 -6.54
CA ARG A 96 -22.39 4.11 -6.82
C ARG A 96 -23.27 2.97 -6.29
N ILE A 97 -22.66 1.78 -6.09
CA ILE A 97 -23.36 0.58 -5.62
C ILE A 97 -23.26 0.42 -4.10
N SER A 98 -22.50 1.25 -3.43
CA SER A 98 -22.35 1.24 -1.97
C SER A 98 -23.53 1.89 -1.29
N THR A 99 -24.05 1.25 -0.25
CA THR A 99 -25.06 1.78 0.69
C THR A 99 -24.41 2.22 2.01
N ALA A 100 -23.08 2.27 2.07
CA ALA A 100 -22.35 2.65 3.27
C ALA A 100 -22.75 4.04 3.77
N ASP A 101 -22.89 4.18 5.06
CA ASP A 101 -23.19 5.45 5.72
C ASP A 101 -21.90 6.29 5.80
N ILE A 102 -21.69 7.11 4.79
CA ILE A 102 -20.55 8.02 4.67
C ILE A 102 -21.02 9.44 4.38
N GLU A 103 -20.29 10.42 4.86
CA GLU A 103 -20.52 11.81 4.46
C GLU A 103 -20.30 11.98 2.94
N LYS A 104 -21.25 12.66 2.28
CA LYS A 104 -21.20 12.99 0.85
C LYS A 104 -21.11 14.49 0.68
N TYR A 105 -20.05 14.95 0.05
CA TYR A 105 -19.81 16.38 -0.17
C TYR A 105 -19.07 16.62 -1.50
N PRO A 106 -19.31 17.81 -2.13
CA PRO A 106 -18.57 18.23 -3.30
C PRO A 106 -17.10 18.55 -2.93
N LEU A 107 -16.33 18.95 -3.96
CA LEU A 107 -14.94 19.38 -3.74
C LEU A 107 -14.87 20.51 -2.70
N VAL A 108 -14.10 20.27 -1.65
CA VAL A 108 -13.94 21.20 -0.52
C VAL A 108 -13.23 22.49 -0.92
N SER A 109 -13.30 23.52 -0.08
CA SER A 109 -12.67 24.82 -0.37
C SER A 109 -11.13 24.71 -0.45
N GLN A 110 -10.52 25.62 -1.22
CA GLN A 110 -9.06 25.76 -1.28
C GLN A 110 -8.45 26.02 0.11
N GLN A 111 -9.15 26.78 0.95
CA GLN A 111 -8.72 27.05 2.31
C GLN A 111 -8.62 25.76 3.14
N LYS A 112 -9.63 24.88 3.04
CA LYS A 112 -9.60 23.58 3.74
C LYS A 112 -8.45 22.68 3.25
N LEU A 113 -8.14 22.71 1.96
CA LEU A 113 -7.00 21.98 1.39
C LEU A 113 -5.66 22.53 1.89
N LEU A 114 -5.52 23.85 1.98
CA LEU A 114 -4.32 24.52 2.50
C LEU A 114 -4.12 24.23 4.01
N GLU A 115 -5.19 24.29 4.79
CA GLU A 115 -5.16 23.93 6.21
C GLU A 115 -4.75 22.48 6.42
N GLY A 116 -5.27 21.55 5.61
CA GLY A 116 -4.86 20.15 5.60
C GLY A 116 -3.37 19.96 5.27
N ALA A 117 -2.82 20.73 4.33
CA ALA A 117 -1.40 20.72 4.03
C ALA A 117 -0.53 21.23 5.20
N LYS A 118 -0.97 22.30 5.88
CA LYS A 118 -0.33 22.82 7.11
C LYS A 118 -0.35 21.79 8.24
N GLN A 119 -1.46 21.09 8.41
CA GLN A 119 -1.59 20.01 9.39
C GLN A 119 -0.69 18.82 9.03
N ALA A 120 -0.63 18.44 7.77
CA ALA A 120 0.27 17.38 7.29
C ALA A 120 1.73 17.72 7.57
N LYS A 121 2.15 18.98 7.32
CA LYS A 121 3.51 19.43 7.67
C LYS A 121 3.75 19.40 9.19
N ALA A 122 2.79 19.86 9.98
CA ALA A 122 2.88 19.83 11.45
C ALA A 122 2.93 18.39 12.01
N SER A 123 2.32 17.42 11.33
CA SER A 123 2.41 16.00 11.66
C SER A 123 3.69 15.32 11.14
N ARG A 124 4.69 16.09 10.70
CA ARG A 124 5.95 15.61 10.13
C ARG A 124 5.76 14.69 8.92
N SER A 125 4.65 14.84 8.20
CA SER A 125 4.39 14.08 6.99
C SER A 125 5.26 14.57 5.84
N LEU A 126 5.91 13.63 5.15
CA LEU A 126 6.71 13.90 3.96
C LEU A 126 5.83 14.36 2.80
N ARG A 127 4.60 13.83 2.72
CA ARG A 127 3.69 14.07 1.59
C ARG A 127 2.26 14.24 2.04
N TYR A 128 1.58 15.22 1.41
CA TYR A 128 0.15 15.43 1.55
C TYR A 128 -0.57 14.92 0.30
N CYS A 129 -1.56 14.04 0.49
CA CYS A 129 -2.30 13.39 -0.58
C CYS A 129 -3.70 13.99 -0.71
N ILE A 130 -4.04 14.57 -1.86
CA ILE A 130 -5.36 15.13 -2.17
C ILE A 130 -6.12 14.10 -2.99
N ALA A 131 -7.19 13.51 -2.42
CA ALA A 131 -8.00 12.50 -3.08
C ALA A 131 -9.42 13.00 -3.34
N ILE A 132 -9.96 12.69 -4.50
CA ILE A 132 -11.36 12.96 -4.87
C ILE A 132 -12.07 11.71 -5.35
N SER A 133 -13.34 11.53 -4.94
CA SER A 133 -14.19 10.45 -5.44
C SER A 133 -14.68 10.80 -6.86
N THR A 134 -14.14 10.12 -7.87
CA THR A 134 -14.48 10.34 -9.28
C THR A 134 -14.00 9.16 -10.13
N ARG A 135 -14.66 8.94 -11.29
CA ARG A 135 -14.09 8.10 -12.34
C ARG A 135 -12.84 8.74 -12.94
N GLY A 136 -12.90 10.04 -13.22
CA GLY A 136 -11.80 10.85 -13.73
C GLY A 136 -12.14 12.32 -13.55
N ALA A 137 -11.20 13.10 -13.04
CA ALA A 137 -11.38 14.52 -12.79
C ALA A 137 -11.74 15.27 -14.07
N THR A 138 -12.74 16.14 -13.99
CA THR A 138 -13.10 17.09 -15.04
C THR A 138 -12.02 18.15 -15.18
N ASP A 139 -11.98 18.89 -16.32
CA ASP A 139 -11.01 19.97 -16.52
C ASP A 139 -11.14 21.05 -15.44
N ARG A 140 -12.39 21.32 -14.99
CA ARG A 140 -12.67 22.26 -13.91
C ARG A 140 -12.07 21.76 -12.58
N GLU A 141 -12.21 20.48 -12.25
CA GLU A 141 -11.63 19.90 -11.02
C GLU A 141 -10.10 19.89 -11.07
N VAL A 142 -9.52 19.53 -12.23
CA VAL A 142 -8.07 19.60 -12.44
C VAL A 142 -7.56 21.02 -12.27
N GLY A 143 -8.18 22.02 -12.91
CA GLY A 143 -7.83 23.43 -12.77
C GLY A 143 -7.95 23.94 -11.34
N TYR A 144 -8.98 23.52 -10.61
CA TYR A 144 -9.18 23.88 -9.21
C TYR A 144 -8.08 23.27 -8.30
N ILE A 145 -7.78 21.97 -8.46
CA ILE A 145 -6.73 21.31 -7.71
C ILE A 145 -5.37 21.95 -8.04
N ALA A 146 -5.07 22.16 -9.32
CA ALA A 146 -3.82 22.78 -9.77
C ALA A 146 -3.61 24.18 -9.17
N SER A 147 -4.66 25.03 -9.17
CA SER A 147 -4.58 26.36 -8.56
C SER A 147 -4.39 26.30 -7.05
N THR A 148 -4.99 25.30 -6.39
CA THR A 148 -4.82 25.09 -4.95
C THR A 148 -3.42 24.59 -4.62
N VAL A 149 -2.88 23.68 -5.41
CA VAL A 149 -1.52 23.14 -5.23
C VAL A 149 -0.48 24.26 -5.34
N ARG A 150 -0.62 25.18 -6.32
CA ARG A 150 0.29 26.35 -6.41
C ARG A 150 0.28 27.17 -5.10
N LYS A 151 -0.90 27.46 -4.53
CA LYS A 151 -0.99 28.16 -3.25
C LYS A 151 -0.36 27.38 -2.09
N ILE A 152 -0.56 26.06 -2.06
CA ILE A 152 0.07 25.21 -1.03
C ILE A 152 1.58 25.30 -1.15
N LYS A 153 2.14 25.21 -2.38
CA LYS A 153 3.59 25.29 -2.64
C LYS A 153 4.20 26.64 -2.27
N GLU A 154 3.44 27.71 -2.33
CA GLU A 154 3.89 29.06 -1.88
C GLU A 154 4.00 29.15 -0.35
N GLU A 155 3.14 28.44 0.41
CA GLU A 155 3.02 28.60 1.86
C GLU A 155 3.59 27.42 2.67
N VAL A 156 3.66 26.21 2.08
CA VAL A 156 3.99 24.98 2.80
C VAL A 156 5.01 24.16 2.01
N ASP A 157 6.17 23.94 2.60
CA ASP A 157 7.18 23.02 2.06
C ASP A 157 6.78 21.56 2.34
N ILE A 158 5.94 21.01 1.47
CA ILE A 158 5.47 19.62 1.51
C ILE A 158 5.30 19.06 0.11
N ALA A 159 5.62 17.77 -0.09
CA ALA A 159 5.37 17.10 -1.35
C ALA A 159 3.86 16.81 -1.53
N ILE A 160 3.37 16.91 -2.76
CA ILE A 160 1.94 16.71 -3.08
C ILE A 160 1.75 15.47 -3.92
N CYS A 161 0.80 14.63 -3.50
CA CYS A 161 0.27 13.51 -4.29
C CYS A 161 -1.21 13.75 -4.57
N CYS A 162 -1.68 13.39 -5.78
CA CYS A 162 -3.10 13.49 -6.12
C CYS A 162 -3.68 12.12 -6.50
N THR A 163 -4.95 11.86 -6.09
CA THR A 163 -5.78 10.74 -6.53
C THR A 163 -7.02 11.32 -7.20
N VAL A 164 -7.04 11.31 -8.53
CA VAL A 164 -8.04 12.05 -9.33
C VAL A 164 -8.72 11.15 -10.39
N GLY A 165 -8.69 9.84 -10.19
CA GLY A 165 -9.26 8.87 -11.09
C GLY A 165 -8.47 8.69 -12.39
N ILE A 166 -9.15 8.29 -13.46
CA ILE A 166 -8.59 8.08 -14.80
C ILE A 166 -8.36 9.44 -15.46
N ILE A 167 -7.13 9.72 -15.89
CA ILE A 167 -6.79 11.01 -16.52
C ILE A 167 -5.97 10.84 -17.80
N SER A 168 -6.08 11.83 -18.69
CA SER A 168 -5.23 11.97 -19.87
C SER A 168 -3.84 12.51 -19.49
N GLU A 169 -2.90 12.38 -20.41
CA GLU A 169 -1.56 12.95 -20.25
C GLU A 169 -1.60 14.50 -20.13
N GLU A 170 -2.50 15.16 -20.85
CA GLU A 170 -2.71 16.61 -20.77
C GLU A 170 -3.11 17.05 -19.35
N LYS A 171 -4.10 16.37 -18.75
CA LYS A 171 -4.52 16.62 -17.36
C LYS A 171 -3.40 16.33 -16.36
N ALA A 172 -2.66 15.26 -16.58
CA ALA A 172 -1.50 14.91 -15.74
C ALA A 172 -0.42 15.99 -15.85
N ARG A 173 -0.15 16.52 -17.05
CA ARG A 173 0.80 17.62 -17.27
C ARG A 173 0.35 18.88 -16.54
N HIS A 174 -0.93 19.22 -16.61
CA HIS A 174 -1.47 20.40 -15.92
C HIS A 174 -1.26 20.30 -14.39
N LEU A 175 -1.42 19.10 -13.78
CA LEU A 175 -1.14 18.87 -12.38
C LEU A 175 0.36 18.97 -12.07
N TYR A 176 1.20 18.37 -12.93
CA TYR A 176 2.65 18.43 -12.81
C TYR A 176 3.17 19.88 -12.83
N ASP A 177 2.72 20.69 -13.81
CA ASP A 177 3.09 22.10 -13.95
C ASP A 177 2.59 22.98 -12.78
N ALA A 178 1.64 22.49 -12.01
CA ALA A 178 1.17 23.13 -10.79
C ALA A 178 1.99 22.77 -9.54
N GLY A 179 2.91 21.80 -9.64
CA GLY A 179 3.75 21.34 -8.54
C GLY A 179 3.27 20.06 -7.86
N VAL A 180 2.37 19.30 -8.48
CA VAL A 180 2.11 17.90 -8.05
C VAL A 180 3.31 17.06 -8.41
N GLU A 181 3.87 16.33 -7.46
CA GLU A 181 5.02 15.45 -7.70
C GLU A 181 4.62 14.02 -8.04
N GLN A 182 3.46 13.55 -7.53
CA GLN A 182 3.08 12.15 -7.63
C GLN A 182 1.60 11.97 -7.92
N LEU A 183 1.27 11.02 -8.78
CA LEU A 183 -0.11 10.55 -8.99
C LEU A 183 -0.32 9.21 -8.31
N ASN A 184 -1.34 9.11 -7.46
CA ASN A 184 -1.82 7.84 -6.95
C ASN A 184 -2.95 7.29 -7.82
N HIS A 185 -2.74 6.08 -8.34
CA HIS A 185 -3.75 5.33 -9.06
C HIS A 185 -3.45 3.83 -8.95
N ASN A 186 -4.04 3.17 -7.96
CA ASN A 186 -3.72 1.79 -7.64
C ASN A 186 -4.19 0.80 -8.72
N LEU A 187 -3.42 -0.27 -8.95
CA LEU A 187 -3.88 -1.44 -9.71
C LEU A 187 -5.01 -2.17 -8.99
N ASN A 188 -4.97 -2.18 -7.68
CA ASN A 188 -5.88 -2.80 -6.70
C ASN A 188 -5.79 -4.32 -6.62
N THR A 189 -5.67 -5.04 -7.73
CA THR A 189 -5.53 -6.50 -7.80
C THR A 189 -4.86 -6.90 -9.11
N SER A 190 -4.78 -8.21 -9.41
CA SER A 190 -4.28 -8.74 -10.68
C SER A 190 -5.23 -8.39 -11.85
N GLU A 191 -4.72 -8.41 -13.08
CA GLU A 191 -5.53 -8.24 -14.29
C GLU A 191 -6.64 -9.29 -14.37
N ARG A 192 -6.32 -10.55 -14.04
CA ARG A 192 -7.26 -11.67 -14.06
C ARG A 192 -8.44 -11.45 -13.10
N TYR A 193 -8.17 -10.99 -11.88
CA TYR A 193 -9.21 -10.83 -10.84
C TYR A 193 -9.92 -9.48 -10.92
N TYR A 194 -9.43 -8.55 -11.72
CA TYR A 194 -9.96 -7.18 -11.80
C TYR A 194 -11.46 -7.10 -12.12
N PRO A 195 -12.00 -7.90 -13.07
CA PRO A 195 -13.44 -7.89 -13.38
C PRO A 195 -14.36 -8.28 -12.21
N GLU A 196 -13.84 -9.02 -11.23
CA GLU A 196 -14.59 -9.43 -10.03
C GLU A 196 -14.79 -8.28 -9.04
N ILE A 197 -13.99 -7.23 -9.14
CA ILE A 197 -14.02 -6.10 -8.19
C ILE A 197 -14.49 -4.79 -8.83
N CYS A 198 -14.55 -4.69 -10.15
CA CYS A 198 -15.00 -3.50 -10.85
C CYS A 198 -15.36 -3.83 -12.30
N THR A 199 -16.53 -3.33 -12.79
CA THR A 199 -16.98 -3.53 -14.16
C THR A 199 -17.08 -2.24 -14.99
N THR A 200 -17.02 -1.08 -14.35
CA THR A 200 -17.18 0.23 -14.99
C THR A 200 -15.92 0.78 -15.64
N HIS A 201 -14.76 0.22 -15.31
CA HIS A 201 -13.49 0.45 -16.00
C HIS A 201 -12.60 -0.78 -15.86
N THR A 202 -11.58 -0.88 -16.70
CA THR A 202 -10.72 -2.06 -16.83
C THR A 202 -9.41 -1.89 -16.09
N TYR A 203 -8.70 -3.00 -15.85
CA TYR A 203 -7.31 -2.98 -15.40
C TYR A 203 -6.41 -2.16 -16.33
N GLN A 204 -6.61 -2.30 -17.66
CA GLN A 204 -5.84 -1.58 -18.67
C GLN A 204 -6.07 -0.06 -18.61
N ASP A 205 -7.27 0.41 -18.26
CA ASP A 205 -7.53 1.85 -18.04
C ASP A 205 -6.67 2.41 -16.91
N ARG A 206 -6.41 1.60 -15.86
CA ARG A 206 -5.52 1.99 -14.78
C ARG A 206 -4.06 2.05 -15.22
N VAL A 207 -3.60 1.02 -15.93
CA VAL A 207 -2.24 1.00 -16.49
C VAL A 207 -2.03 2.19 -17.42
N ASN A 208 -2.97 2.47 -18.32
CA ASN A 208 -2.91 3.59 -19.26
C ASN A 208 -2.83 4.94 -18.52
N THR A 209 -3.58 5.11 -17.43
CA THR A 209 -3.51 6.30 -16.57
C THR A 209 -2.14 6.48 -15.94
N LEU A 210 -1.54 5.42 -15.43
CA LEU A 210 -0.19 5.45 -14.84
C LEU A 210 0.86 5.81 -15.90
N LEU A 211 0.78 5.21 -17.07
CA LEU A 211 1.70 5.52 -18.18
C LEU A 211 1.54 6.97 -18.66
N ALA A 212 0.31 7.49 -18.73
CA ALA A 212 0.04 8.89 -19.06
C ALA A 212 0.65 9.84 -17.99
N ALA A 213 0.49 9.52 -16.71
CA ALA A 213 1.08 10.29 -15.61
C ALA A 213 2.61 10.31 -15.71
N ARG A 214 3.26 9.17 -15.98
CA ARG A 214 4.71 9.07 -16.17
C ARG A 214 5.21 9.92 -17.34
N ARG A 215 4.52 9.86 -18.51
CA ARG A 215 4.88 10.71 -19.66
C ARG A 215 4.73 12.19 -19.37
N ALA A 216 3.80 12.54 -18.50
CA ALA A 216 3.63 13.92 -18.03
C ALA A 216 4.70 14.36 -16.99
N GLY A 217 5.59 13.49 -16.54
CA GLY A 217 6.65 13.79 -15.57
C GLY A 217 6.28 13.51 -14.11
N LEU A 218 5.06 13.02 -13.83
CA LEU A 218 4.66 12.65 -12.48
C LEU A 218 5.31 11.34 -12.05
N LYS A 219 5.76 11.27 -10.81
CA LYS A 219 6.13 10.02 -10.14
C LYS A 219 4.88 9.17 -9.92
N LEU A 220 5.02 7.85 -9.97
CA LEU A 220 3.91 6.94 -9.78
C LEU A 220 3.79 6.51 -8.31
N CYS A 221 2.55 6.53 -7.81
CA CYS A 221 2.12 5.86 -6.60
C CYS A 221 1.03 4.86 -6.98
N THR A 222 1.35 3.58 -6.98
CA THR A 222 0.40 2.53 -7.35
C THR A 222 0.65 1.29 -6.53
N GLY A 223 -0.41 0.64 -6.09
CA GLY A 223 -0.37 -0.53 -5.23
C GLY A 223 -1.62 -1.38 -5.36
N ALA A 224 -1.87 -2.17 -4.34
CA ALA A 224 -2.98 -3.12 -4.32
C ALA A 224 -3.77 -3.09 -3.01
N ILE A 225 -4.93 -3.73 -3.04
CA ILE A 225 -5.77 -4.06 -1.89
C ILE A 225 -5.81 -5.58 -1.82
N PHE A 226 -5.38 -6.14 -0.70
CA PHE A 226 -5.35 -7.58 -0.47
C PHE A 226 -6.49 -8.00 0.47
N GLY A 227 -6.99 -9.23 0.27
CA GLY A 227 -8.08 -9.79 1.06
C GLY A 227 -9.48 -9.59 0.47
N GLN A 228 -9.57 -9.33 -0.84
CA GLN A 228 -10.84 -9.15 -1.58
C GLN A 228 -11.45 -10.48 -2.04
N GLY A 229 -10.77 -11.62 -1.86
CA GLY A 229 -11.14 -12.93 -2.36
C GLY A 229 -10.29 -13.42 -3.53
N GLU A 230 -9.26 -12.67 -3.88
CA GLU A 230 -8.23 -13.03 -4.85
C GLU A 230 -7.47 -14.29 -4.41
N THR A 231 -6.91 -15.00 -5.38
CA THR A 231 -6.06 -16.16 -5.11
C THR A 231 -4.62 -15.73 -4.84
N GLU A 232 -3.83 -16.64 -4.30
CA GLU A 232 -2.38 -16.44 -4.12
C GLU A 232 -1.67 -16.12 -5.46
N ALA A 233 -2.09 -16.75 -6.55
CA ALA A 233 -1.57 -16.43 -7.88
C ALA A 233 -1.83 -14.96 -8.24
N ASP A 234 -2.97 -14.40 -7.86
CA ASP A 234 -3.29 -12.99 -8.10
C ASP A 234 -2.44 -12.05 -7.25
N ILE A 235 -2.14 -12.45 -5.99
CA ILE A 235 -1.21 -11.70 -5.13
C ILE A 235 0.16 -11.61 -5.78
N ILE A 236 0.66 -12.73 -6.31
CA ILE A 236 1.96 -12.79 -7.00
C ILE A 236 1.91 -11.97 -8.30
N ASP A 237 0.85 -12.12 -9.10
CA ASP A 237 0.71 -11.43 -10.38
C ASP A 237 0.69 -9.90 -10.22
N VAL A 238 -0.11 -9.37 -9.27
CA VAL A 238 -0.14 -7.92 -9.02
C VAL A 238 1.19 -7.41 -8.47
N SER A 239 1.89 -8.21 -7.67
CA SER A 239 3.20 -7.86 -7.12
C SER A 239 4.28 -7.76 -8.21
N LEU A 240 4.26 -8.68 -9.18
CA LEU A 240 5.13 -8.66 -10.36
C LEU A 240 4.77 -7.50 -11.32
N ALA A 241 3.47 -7.25 -11.55
CA ALA A 241 3.02 -6.12 -12.35
C ALA A 241 3.46 -4.76 -11.76
N LEU A 242 3.45 -4.64 -10.42
CA LEU A 242 3.98 -3.46 -9.73
C LEU A 242 5.49 -3.32 -9.95
N ARG A 243 6.24 -4.42 -9.93
CA ARG A 243 7.67 -4.39 -10.27
C ARG A 243 7.92 -3.93 -11.71
N GLU A 244 7.16 -4.41 -12.67
CA GLU A 244 7.28 -4.01 -14.08
C GLU A 244 6.93 -2.53 -14.30
N LEU A 245 5.94 -2.02 -13.58
CA LEU A 245 5.57 -0.61 -13.59
C LEU A 245 6.61 0.28 -12.91
N ASP A 246 7.47 -0.25 -12.09
CA ASP A 246 8.54 0.48 -11.38
C ASP A 246 8.06 1.82 -10.79
N PRO A 247 7.05 1.83 -9.89
CA PRO A 247 6.56 3.05 -9.27
C PRO A 247 7.48 3.48 -8.14
N GLN A 248 7.51 4.76 -7.82
CA GLN A 248 8.29 5.28 -6.70
C GLN A 248 7.69 4.93 -5.34
N SER A 249 6.38 4.66 -5.29
CA SER A 249 5.69 4.32 -4.04
C SER A 249 4.61 3.27 -4.27
N ILE A 250 4.58 2.26 -3.40
CA ILE A 250 3.65 1.13 -3.46
C ILE A 250 2.83 1.07 -2.17
N PRO A 251 1.61 1.65 -2.15
CA PRO A 251 0.69 1.45 -1.03
C PRO A 251 0.15 0.02 -1.02
N VAL A 252 0.40 -0.68 0.08
CA VAL A 252 -0.13 -2.00 0.40
C VAL A 252 -1.31 -1.82 1.34
N ASN A 253 -2.50 -2.07 0.85
CA ASN A 253 -3.73 -1.97 1.61
C ASN A 253 -4.23 -3.37 1.94
N PHE A 254 -4.85 -3.53 3.10
CA PHE A 254 -5.61 -4.72 3.48
C PHE A 254 -7.08 -4.33 3.55
N LEU A 255 -7.96 -5.14 2.95
CA LEU A 255 -9.36 -4.79 2.78
C LEU A 255 -10.02 -4.46 4.11
N LEU A 256 -10.57 -3.25 4.23
CA LEU A 256 -11.55 -2.93 5.25
C LEU A 256 -12.94 -3.22 4.66
N ALA A 257 -13.57 -4.30 5.13
CA ALA A 257 -14.91 -4.72 4.72
C ALA A 257 -15.97 -3.77 5.32
N ILE A 258 -16.11 -2.58 4.71
CA ILE A 258 -17.01 -1.53 5.21
C ILE A 258 -18.47 -1.99 5.04
N PRO A 259 -19.31 -1.88 6.10
CA PRO A 259 -20.74 -2.17 6.00
C PRO A 259 -21.40 -1.39 4.87
N GLY A 260 -22.27 -2.06 4.11
CA GLY A 260 -22.95 -1.47 2.94
C GLY A 260 -22.14 -1.51 1.65
N THR A 261 -20.92 -2.08 1.64
CA THR A 261 -20.19 -2.39 0.39
C THR A 261 -20.45 -3.85 -0.02
N PRO A 262 -20.28 -4.21 -1.31
CA PRO A 262 -20.41 -5.61 -1.75
C PRO A 262 -19.47 -6.59 -1.04
N LEU A 263 -18.36 -6.13 -0.49
CA LEU A 263 -17.39 -6.94 0.25
C LEU A 263 -17.62 -6.90 1.78
N GLU A 264 -18.79 -6.45 2.24
CA GLU A 264 -19.15 -6.48 3.66
C GLU A 264 -19.00 -7.89 4.26
N GLY A 265 -18.44 -7.98 5.47
CA GLY A 265 -18.23 -9.25 6.18
C GLY A 265 -17.03 -10.08 5.68
N THR A 266 -16.34 -9.66 4.63
CA THR A 266 -15.15 -10.32 4.13
C THR A 266 -13.99 -10.19 5.14
N ASN A 267 -13.38 -11.32 5.53
CA ASN A 267 -12.24 -11.35 6.46
C ASN A 267 -11.32 -12.53 6.16
N TYR A 268 -10.57 -12.45 5.09
CA TYR A 268 -9.69 -13.53 4.62
C TYR A 268 -8.27 -13.49 5.20
N LEU A 269 -7.81 -12.33 5.71
CA LEU A 269 -6.42 -12.13 6.12
C LEU A 269 -6.24 -12.24 7.64
N LYS A 270 -5.21 -12.99 8.04
CA LYS A 270 -4.67 -13.00 9.39
C LYS A 270 -3.44 -12.08 9.47
N PRO A 271 -3.00 -11.67 10.67
CA PRO A 271 -1.85 -10.77 10.81
C PRO A 271 -0.58 -11.25 10.09
N TYR A 272 -0.29 -12.56 10.14
CA TYR A 272 0.90 -13.11 9.49
C TYR A 272 0.77 -13.16 7.96
N ASP A 273 -0.44 -13.28 7.42
CA ASP A 273 -0.64 -13.18 5.97
C ASP A 273 -0.30 -11.77 5.47
N CYS A 274 -0.70 -10.75 6.23
CA CYS A 274 -0.33 -9.36 5.94
C CYS A 274 1.20 -9.16 5.96
N LEU A 275 1.90 -9.74 6.95
CA LEU A 275 3.36 -9.65 7.05
C LEU A 275 4.05 -10.39 5.89
N ARG A 276 3.56 -11.57 5.48
CA ARG A 276 4.07 -12.32 4.32
C ARG A 276 3.92 -11.51 3.03
N ILE A 277 2.75 -10.88 2.83
CA ILE A 277 2.49 -10.01 1.66
C ILE A 277 3.45 -8.82 1.66
N LEU A 278 3.67 -8.16 2.79
CA LEU A 278 4.61 -7.05 2.90
C LEU A 278 6.05 -7.49 2.59
N CYS A 279 6.47 -8.67 3.07
CA CYS A 279 7.78 -9.24 2.75
C CYS A 279 7.91 -9.56 1.26
N LEU A 280 6.89 -10.16 0.65
CA LEU A 280 6.86 -10.41 -0.80
C LEU A 280 7.01 -9.11 -1.59
N MET A 281 6.24 -8.06 -1.20
CA MET A 281 6.35 -6.74 -1.83
C MET A 281 7.76 -6.18 -1.73
N ARG A 282 8.43 -6.30 -0.58
CA ARG A 282 9.81 -5.85 -0.40
C ARG A 282 10.80 -6.62 -1.25
N PHE A 283 10.70 -7.95 -1.32
CA PHE A 283 11.61 -8.74 -2.17
C PHE A 283 11.45 -8.45 -3.66
N LEU A 284 10.22 -8.26 -4.12
CA LEU A 284 9.96 -7.95 -5.53
C LEU A 284 10.23 -6.49 -5.89
N ASN A 285 10.14 -5.56 -4.94
CA ASN A 285 10.30 -4.13 -5.14
C ASN A 285 11.32 -3.57 -4.12
N PRO A 286 12.61 -3.95 -4.26
CA PRO A 286 13.59 -3.81 -3.18
C PRO A 286 13.95 -2.36 -2.82
N SER A 287 13.93 -1.44 -3.78
CA SER A 287 14.32 -0.03 -3.58
C SER A 287 13.13 0.93 -3.45
N GLN A 288 11.92 0.50 -3.77
CA GLN A 288 10.74 1.35 -3.75
C GLN A 288 10.25 1.66 -2.34
N GLU A 289 9.54 2.78 -2.20
CA GLU A 289 8.81 3.09 -0.98
C GLU A 289 7.62 2.11 -0.83
N ILE A 290 7.73 1.14 0.08
CA ILE A 290 6.62 0.25 0.43
C ILE A 290 5.86 0.91 1.58
N ARG A 291 4.59 1.22 1.34
CA ARG A 291 3.72 1.87 2.33
C ARG A 291 2.70 0.91 2.86
N VAL A 292 2.73 0.62 4.16
CA VAL A 292 1.62 -0.05 4.81
C VAL A 292 0.50 0.98 5.03
N SER A 293 -0.67 0.70 4.43
CA SER A 293 -1.73 1.69 4.24
C SER A 293 -3.03 1.28 4.94
N ALA A 294 -4.20 1.47 4.29
CA ALA A 294 -5.50 1.17 4.90
C ALA A 294 -5.62 -0.31 5.32
N GLY A 295 -6.34 -0.52 6.42
CA GLY A 295 -6.53 -1.85 7.01
C GLY A 295 -5.40 -2.33 7.91
N ARG A 296 -4.32 -1.57 8.02
CA ARG A 296 -3.17 -1.87 8.88
C ARG A 296 -3.60 -2.17 10.32
N GLU A 297 -4.35 -1.26 10.90
CA GLU A 297 -4.79 -1.34 12.29
C GLU A 297 -5.71 -2.54 12.54
N ALA A 298 -6.62 -2.79 11.62
CA ALA A 298 -7.62 -3.87 11.74
C ALA A 298 -6.99 -5.26 11.60
N HIS A 299 -6.07 -5.43 10.65
CA HIS A 299 -5.50 -6.74 10.33
C HIS A 299 -4.23 -7.06 11.11
N LEU A 300 -3.30 -6.11 11.27
CA LEU A 300 -2.06 -6.34 12.01
C LEU A 300 -2.26 -6.25 13.52
N ARG A 301 -3.20 -5.45 14.00
CA ARG A 301 -3.50 -5.28 15.44
C ARG A 301 -2.24 -4.94 16.24
N SER A 302 -1.90 -5.70 17.27
CA SER A 302 -0.67 -5.51 18.06
C SER A 302 0.62 -5.81 17.30
N LEU A 303 0.54 -6.40 16.09
CA LEU A 303 1.72 -6.70 15.27
C LEU A 303 2.06 -5.57 14.27
N GLN A 304 1.38 -4.42 14.34
CA GLN A 304 1.68 -3.27 13.48
C GLN A 304 3.17 -2.88 13.45
N PRO A 305 3.91 -2.88 14.57
CA PRO A 305 5.33 -2.56 14.57
C PRO A 305 6.15 -3.45 13.63
N LEU A 306 5.80 -4.73 13.52
CA LEU A 306 6.52 -5.68 12.65
C LEU A 306 6.40 -5.33 11.15
N ALA A 307 5.36 -4.61 10.75
CA ALA A 307 5.19 -4.18 9.36
C ALA A 307 6.28 -3.21 8.89
N LEU A 308 6.93 -2.47 9.80
CA LEU A 308 7.99 -1.52 9.47
C LEU A 308 9.33 -2.20 9.16
N TYR A 309 9.48 -3.49 9.39
CA TYR A 309 10.66 -4.23 8.95
C TYR A 309 10.68 -4.41 7.42
N PRO A 310 9.61 -4.87 6.74
CA PRO A 310 9.55 -4.87 5.28
C PRO A 310 9.17 -3.50 4.67
N ALA A 311 8.31 -2.71 5.33
CA ALA A 311 7.84 -1.42 4.83
C ALA A 311 8.66 -0.25 5.40
N ASN A 312 8.72 0.86 4.66
CA ASN A 312 9.41 2.08 5.08
C ASN A 312 8.51 3.33 4.99
N SER A 313 7.19 3.13 4.94
CA SER A 313 6.24 4.24 4.87
C SER A 313 4.88 3.85 5.45
N VAL A 314 4.16 4.82 6.02
CA VAL A 314 2.82 4.64 6.58
C VAL A 314 1.93 5.87 6.33
N PHE A 315 0.61 5.67 6.29
CA PHE A 315 -0.36 6.75 6.44
C PHE A 315 -0.65 7.02 7.91
N VAL A 316 -0.90 8.30 8.23
CA VAL A 316 -1.30 8.76 9.55
C VAL A 316 -2.61 9.54 9.51
N SER A 317 -3.31 9.60 10.66
CA SER A 317 -4.52 10.41 10.90
C SER A 317 -5.76 10.00 10.11
N GLY A 318 -5.76 8.89 9.44
CA GLY A 318 -6.94 8.32 8.79
C GLY A 318 -6.81 8.07 7.30
N TYR A 319 -7.90 7.54 6.77
CA TYR A 319 -8.05 7.17 5.36
C TYR A 319 -9.22 7.95 4.74
N LEU A 320 -9.68 7.55 3.54
CA LEU A 320 -10.71 8.32 2.81
C LEU A 320 -12.03 8.46 3.60
N THR A 321 -12.56 7.34 4.10
CA THR A 321 -13.86 7.28 4.80
C THR A 321 -13.78 6.55 6.12
N THR A 322 -12.59 6.13 6.54
CA THR A 322 -12.36 5.42 7.80
C THR A 322 -11.31 6.12 8.63
N PRO A 323 -11.43 6.11 9.97
CA PRO A 323 -10.39 6.63 10.85
C PRO A 323 -9.11 5.78 10.73
N GLY A 324 -7.99 6.35 11.10
CA GLY A 324 -6.71 5.67 11.26
C GLY A 324 -6.08 6.04 12.60
N GLN A 325 -4.93 5.44 12.88
CA GLN A 325 -4.17 5.70 14.09
C GLN A 325 -3.67 7.15 14.11
N ASP A 326 -3.70 7.78 15.27
CA ASP A 326 -3.15 9.12 15.48
C ASP A 326 -1.65 9.17 15.11
N TYR A 327 -1.23 10.31 14.56
CA TYR A 327 0.15 10.47 14.12
C TYR A 327 1.17 10.40 15.28
N LYS A 328 0.80 10.82 16.50
CA LYS A 328 1.69 10.76 17.67
C LYS A 328 1.93 9.33 18.12
N GLU A 329 0.90 8.48 18.09
CA GLU A 329 1.04 7.05 18.37
C GLU A 329 1.92 6.38 17.32
N THR A 330 1.79 6.78 16.06
CA THR A 330 2.64 6.28 14.97
C THR A 330 4.10 6.75 15.12
N TRP A 331 4.34 7.99 15.56
CA TRP A 331 5.69 8.47 15.89
C TRP A 331 6.32 7.63 16.98
N GLN A 332 5.60 7.44 18.09
CA GLN A 332 6.10 6.64 19.22
C GLN A 332 6.46 5.23 18.77
N MET A 333 5.60 4.59 17.97
CA MET A 333 5.86 3.26 17.41
C MET A 333 7.16 3.23 16.56
N ILE A 334 7.40 4.25 15.76
CA ILE A 334 8.61 4.35 14.90
C ILE A 334 9.85 4.55 15.76
N GLU A 335 9.79 5.43 16.76
CA GLU A 335 10.90 5.70 17.69
C GLU A 335 11.23 4.47 18.56
N ASP A 336 10.22 3.77 19.08
CA ASP A 336 10.37 2.55 19.88
C ASP A 336 11.07 1.41 19.11
N LEU A 337 10.90 1.39 17.78
CA LEU A 337 11.58 0.44 16.89
C LEU A 337 13.01 0.88 16.51
N GLY A 338 13.44 2.07 16.91
CA GLY A 338 14.73 2.64 16.55
C GLY A 338 14.83 3.08 15.08
N PHE A 339 13.68 3.34 14.43
CA PHE A 339 13.62 3.95 13.12
C PHE A 339 13.58 5.48 13.21
N GLU A 340 13.77 6.15 12.07
CA GLU A 340 13.92 7.60 11.97
C GLU A 340 12.89 8.18 11.01
N LEU A 341 12.19 9.25 11.41
CA LEU A 341 11.26 9.96 10.54
C LEU A 341 12.02 10.81 9.53
N GLN A 342 11.73 10.64 8.27
CA GLN A 342 12.22 11.51 7.21
C GLN A 342 11.20 12.61 6.91
N GLU A 343 11.57 13.86 7.20
CA GLU A 343 10.70 15.04 7.11
C GLU A 343 10.81 15.80 5.79
N HIS A 344 11.89 15.59 5.05
CA HIS A 344 12.14 16.27 3.78
C HIS A 344 12.26 15.26 2.65
N ALA A 345 11.58 15.54 1.54
CA ALA A 345 11.77 14.76 0.34
C ALA A 345 13.19 14.96 -0.17
N GLU A 346 13.96 13.90 -0.32
CA GLU A 346 15.22 13.99 -1.03
C GLU A 346 14.94 14.47 -2.46
N LYS A 347 15.76 15.39 -2.93
CA LYS A 347 15.75 15.79 -4.34
C LYS A 347 16.36 14.63 -5.12
N TRP A 348 15.49 13.72 -5.61
CA TRP A 348 15.87 12.62 -6.51
C TRP A 348 16.09 13.13 -7.92
#